data_e4e5bd7711b24d6d65182839a7203963
#
_entry.id   e4e5bd7711b24d6d65182839a7203963
#
_cell.length_a   1.000
_cell.length_b   1.000
_cell.length_c   1.000
_cell.angle_alpha   90.00
_cell.angle_beta   90.00
_cell.angle_gamma   90.00
#
_symmetry.space_group_name_H-M   'P 1'
#
loop_
_entity.id
_entity.type
_entity.pdbx_description
1 polymer ?
#
loop_
_entity_poly.entity_id
_entity_poly.type
_entity_poly.pdbx_seq_one_letter_code
_entity_poly.pdbx_strand_id
1 'polypeptide(L)'
;VINKNSEVYVAMENKEKNTSEDIKLGEQIILSGFQGLDGGSMVILRKMIGNEVRKISDKCEQFETIRLVLKKTHQTEASEVFEVNGNLTDNGKHFNTKVEERNLFLAVSKALEKLHHELEHTRHA
;
A
#
# COMPACT_ATOMS: atom_id res chain seq x y z
N VAL A 1 -12.65 16.57 18.36
CA VAL A 1 -12.53 15.73 17.88
C VAL A 1 -12.47 15.71 17.56
N ILE A 2 -12.20 16.00 17.87
CA ILE A 2 -12.06 15.41 17.30
C ILE A 2 -12.03 15.19 17.09
N ASN A 3 -12.44 15.58 17.37
CA ASN A 3 -12.33 14.77 16.91
C ASN A 3 -12.28 14.68 16.63
N LYS A 4 -12.57 15.13 16.60
CA LYS A 4 -12.54 14.62 16.27
C LYS A 4 -12.62 14.50 15.68
N ASN A 5 -12.64 15.18 16.25
CA ASN A 5 -12.57 14.71 15.57
C ASN A 5 -12.59 15.08 14.99
N SER A 6 -12.64 15.62 15.01
CA SER A 6 -12.62 15.47 14.38
C SER A 6 -12.64 16.00 13.96
N GLU A 7 -12.61 16.46 14.09
CA GLU A 7 -12.53 16.46 13.60
C GLU A 7 -12.26 16.98 13.16
N VAL A 8 -12.11 17.79 13.47
CA VAL A 8 -11.77 17.73 12.96
C VAL A 8 -11.34 18.29 12.74
N TYR A 9 -10.96 18.79 12.77
CA TYR A 9 -10.38 18.82 12.27
C TYR A 9 -10.20 19.23 11.55
N VAL A 10 -10.41 19.97 11.99
CA VAL A 10 -10.11 19.88 11.20
C VAL A 10 -9.79 20.32 10.53
N ALA A 11 -9.71 21.00 10.60
CA ALA A 11 -9.34 20.89 9.87
C ALA A 11 -8.87 21.46 9.43
N MET A 12 -8.61 21.90 9.75
CA MET A 12 -8.06 21.88 9.28
C MET A 12 -7.45 22.10 8.84
N GLU A 13 -7.26 22.41 9.05
CA GLU A 13 -6.64 22.14 8.53
C GLU A 13 -6.06 22.01 7.86
N ASN A 14 -5.96 22.52 7.94
CA ASN A 14 -5.39 21.97 7.23
C ASN A 14 -4.92 21.94 6.44
N LYS A 15 -4.89 22.25 6.24
CA LYS A 15 -4.56 21.88 5.55
C LYS A 15 -3.73 21.67 4.82
N GLU A 16 -3.44 21.72 4.74
CA GLU A 16 -2.81 21.18 4.26
C GLU A 16 -2.26 20.47 3.98
N LYS A 17 -2.27 20.36 3.90
CA LYS A 17 -1.98 19.42 3.84
C LYS A 17 -1.63 18.49 3.40
N ASN A 18 -1.62 18.30 3.18
CA ASN A 18 -1.48 17.27 2.81
C ASN A 18 -1.74 16.56 2.36
N THR A 19 -1.62 16.54 2.17
CA THR A 19 -1.78 15.93 1.73
C THR A 19 -1.99 14.84 1.25
N SER A 20 -1.31 14.69 0.84
CA SER A 20 -1.67 13.42 0.38
C SER A 20 -1.92 12.55 1.54
N GLU A 21 -3.13 12.25 1.68
CA GLU A 21 -3.50 11.41 2.78
C GLU A 21 -3.32 9.97 2.41
N ASP A 22 -2.89 9.18 3.36
CA ASP A 22 -2.87 7.74 3.22
C ASP A 22 -4.30 7.21 3.20
N ILE A 23 -4.52 6.18 2.41
CA ILE A 23 -5.78 5.47 2.39
C ILE A 23 -5.60 4.23 3.25
N LYS A 24 -6.50 4.03 4.19
CA LYS A 24 -6.44 2.86 5.06
C LYS A 24 -7.51 1.87 4.67
N LEU A 25 -7.11 0.63 4.48
CA LEU A 25 -8.06 -0.46 4.27
C LEU A 25 -8.09 -1.25 5.56
N GLY A 26 -9.00 -0.86 6.47
CA GLY A 26 -8.98 -1.35 7.82
C GLY A 26 -7.87 -0.68 8.60
N GLU A 27 -7.38 -1.34 9.63
CA GLU A 27 -6.37 -0.75 10.51
C GLU A 27 -4.96 -1.07 10.09
N GLN A 28 -4.78 -2.13 9.32
CA GLN A 28 -3.45 -2.67 9.11
C GLN A 28 -2.91 -2.49 7.70
N ILE A 29 -3.73 -2.04 6.76
CA ILE A 29 -3.31 -1.85 5.37
C ILE A 29 -3.31 -0.36 5.06
N ILE A 30 -2.15 0.16 4.71
CA ILE A 30 -1.99 1.59 4.46
C ILE A 30 -1.51 1.79 3.03
N LEU A 31 -2.23 2.61 2.26
CA LEU A 31 -1.89 2.90 0.88
C LEU A 31 -1.50 4.36 0.75
N SER A 32 -0.28 4.62 0.30
CA SER A 32 0.22 5.97 0.08
C SER A 32 0.40 6.21 -1.40
N GLY A 33 -0.04 7.37 -1.87
CA GLY A 33 0.14 7.73 -3.27
C GLY A 33 -0.92 7.16 -4.19
N PHE A 34 -1.99 6.60 -3.64
CA PHE A 34 -3.06 5.99 -4.44
C PHE A 34 -4.20 6.95 -4.72
N GLN A 35 -4.13 8.17 -4.22
CA GLN A 35 -5.28 9.06 -4.24
C GLN A 35 -5.65 9.58 -5.61
N GLY A 36 -4.72 9.70 -6.51
CA GLY A 36 -5.01 10.22 -7.83
C GLY A 36 -5.65 9.21 -8.79
N LEU A 37 -5.90 7.99 -8.33
CA LEU A 37 -6.44 6.96 -9.20
C LEU A 37 -7.94 7.09 -9.35
N ASP A 38 -8.46 6.65 -10.50
CA ASP A 38 -9.89 6.72 -10.72
C ASP A 38 -10.61 5.69 -9.84
N GLY A 39 -11.93 5.91 -9.69
CA GLY A 39 -12.72 5.06 -8.79
C GLY A 39 -12.78 3.61 -9.21
N GLY A 40 -12.82 3.36 -10.50
CA GLY A 40 -12.87 1.99 -11.00
C GLY A 40 -11.61 1.22 -10.66
N SER A 41 -10.46 1.86 -10.88
CA SER A 41 -9.19 1.24 -10.54
C SER A 41 -9.11 0.97 -9.05
N MET A 42 -9.56 1.91 -8.23
CA MET A 42 -9.51 1.72 -6.78
C MET A 42 -10.38 0.57 -6.29
N VAL A 43 -11.54 0.37 -6.93
CA VAL A 43 -12.40 -0.76 -6.56
C VAL A 43 -11.67 -2.08 -6.80
N ILE A 44 -11.02 -2.20 -7.95
CA ILE A 44 -10.29 -3.41 -8.30
C ILE A 44 -9.09 -3.60 -7.36
N LEU A 45 -8.35 -2.52 -7.10
CA LEU A 45 -7.17 -2.60 -6.26
C LEU A 45 -7.51 -2.98 -4.83
N ARG A 46 -8.59 -2.42 -4.28
CA ARG A 46 -8.98 -2.76 -2.92
C ARG A 46 -9.25 -4.24 -2.78
N LYS A 47 -9.95 -4.81 -3.75
CA LYS A 47 -10.28 -6.23 -3.71
C LYS A 47 -9.02 -7.08 -3.85
N MET A 48 -8.17 -6.71 -4.81
CA MET A 48 -6.93 -7.45 -5.04
C MET A 48 -6.01 -7.40 -3.83
N ILE A 49 -5.82 -6.20 -3.30
CA ILE A 49 -4.95 -6.01 -2.14
C ILE A 49 -5.50 -6.77 -0.94
N GLY A 50 -6.80 -6.65 -0.70
CA GLY A 50 -7.41 -7.35 0.43
C GLY A 50 -7.22 -8.84 0.36
N ASN A 51 -7.41 -9.42 -0.82
CA ASN A 51 -7.24 -10.87 -0.99
C ASN A 51 -5.80 -11.30 -0.77
N GLU A 52 -4.84 -10.55 -1.32
CA GLU A 52 -3.44 -10.92 -1.18
C GLU A 52 -2.93 -10.72 0.24
N VAL A 53 -3.35 -9.63 0.88
CA VAL A 53 -2.90 -9.37 2.24
C VAL A 53 -3.46 -10.42 3.20
N ARG A 54 -4.67 -10.92 2.93
CA ARG A 54 -5.20 -11.99 3.77
C ARG A 54 -4.31 -13.22 3.71
N LYS A 55 -3.84 -13.58 2.51
CA LYS A 55 -2.94 -14.72 2.36
C LYS A 55 -1.62 -14.48 3.08
N ILE A 56 -1.11 -13.24 2.98
CA ILE A 56 0.12 -12.89 3.66
C ILE A 56 -0.06 -12.98 5.17
N SER A 57 -1.15 -12.43 5.68
CA SER A 57 -1.38 -12.43 7.12
C SER A 57 -1.51 -13.84 7.67
N ASP A 58 -2.06 -14.76 6.87
CA ASP A 58 -2.18 -16.16 7.31
C ASP A 58 -0.81 -16.81 7.48
N LYS A 59 0.22 -16.29 6.82
CA LYS A 59 1.56 -16.83 6.92
C LYS A 59 2.40 -16.12 7.98
N CYS A 60 1.91 -14.99 8.48
CA CYS A 60 2.64 -14.20 9.47
C CYS A 60 2.54 -14.84 10.84
N GLU A 61 3.55 -14.59 11.67
CA GLU A 61 3.49 -14.98 13.08
C GLU A 61 2.55 -14.06 13.83
N GLN A 62 2.72 -12.76 13.61
CA GLN A 62 1.84 -11.76 14.19
C GLN A 62 1.83 -10.56 13.25
N PHE A 63 0.89 -10.57 12.33
CA PHE A 63 0.76 -9.54 11.31
C PHE A 63 0.44 -8.20 11.96
N GLU A 64 1.24 -7.19 11.69
CA GLU A 64 1.04 -5.87 12.26
C GLU A 64 0.53 -4.89 11.22
N THR A 65 1.35 -4.60 10.20
CA THR A 65 0.94 -3.65 9.17
C THR A 65 1.56 -4.00 7.83
N ILE A 66 0.92 -3.54 6.77
CA ILE A 66 1.49 -3.55 5.45
C ILE A 66 1.21 -2.20 4.82
N ARG A 67 2.26 -1.59 4.24
CA ARG A 67 2.13 -0.30 3.59
C ARG A 67 2.60 -0.43 2.15
N LEU A 68 1.80 0.08 1.24
CA LEU A 68 2.18 0.15 -0.18
C LEU A 68 2.30 1.61 -0.55
N VAL A 69 3.42 1.97 -1.14
CA VAL A 69 3.67 3.34 -1.60
C VAL A 69 3.76 3.33 -3.11
N LEU A 70 2.84 4.03 -3.75
CA LEU A 70 2.78 4.11 -5.20
C LEU A 70 3.38 5.43 -5.66
N LYS A 71 4.28 5.35 -6.62
CA LYS A 71 4.85 6.50 -7.28
C LYS A 71 4.72 6.31 -8.77
N LYS A 72 4.40 7.40 -9.45
CA LYS A 72 4.28 7.39 -10.88
C LYS A 72 5.47 8.15 -11.45
N THR A 73 6.25 7.50 -12.29
CA THR A 73 7.40 8.14 -12.90
C THR A 73 7.16 8.25 -14.39
N HIS A 74 7.59 9.36 -14.96
CA HIS A 74 7.47 9.60 -16.39
C HIS A 74 8.86 9.66 -16.97
N GLN A 75 9.15 8.73 -17.85
CA GLN A 75 10.42 8.77 -18.56
C GLN A 75 10.28 9.48 -19.88
N THR A 76 9.15 9.30 -20.52
CA THR A 76 8.76 10.04 -21.70
C THR A 76 7.26 10.26 -21.63
N GLU A 77 6.76 11.09 -22.56
CA GLU A 77 5.32 11.33 -22.59
C GLU A 77 4.54 10.07 -22.90
N ALA A 78 5.15 9.16 -23.61
CA ALA A 78 4.46 7.96 -24.06
C ALA A 78 4.61 6.80 -23.09
N SER A 79 5.43 6.93 -22.06
CA SER A 79 5.63 5.80 -21.18
C SER A 79 5.51 6.22 -19.72
N GLU A 80 4.60 5.56 -19.06
CA GLU A 80 4.34 5.74 -17.65
C GLU A 80 4.82 4.50 -16.92
N VAL A 81 5.53 4.69 -15.84
CA VAL A 81 6.02 3.58 -15.04
C VAL A 81 5.51 3.78 -13.62
N PHE A 82 4.99 2.71 -13.05
CA PHE A 82 4.50 2.71 -11.68
C PHE A 82 5.50 2.00 -10.81
N GLU A 83 5.94 2.70 -9.78
CA GLU A 83 6.82 2.11 -8.78
C GLU A 83 6.00 1.86 -7.53
N VAL A 84 6.07 0.64 -7.01
CA VAL A 84 5.38 0.29 -5.78
C VAL A 84 6.41 -0.24 -4.80
N ASN A 85 6.47 0.41 -3.65
CA ASN A 85 7.31 -0.04 -2.53
C ASN A 85 6.38 -0.65 -1.49
N GLY A 86 6.69 -1.87 -1.07
CA GLY A 86 5.90 -2.56 -0.07
C GLY A 86 6.70 -2.74 1.21
N ASN A 87 6.05 -2.50 2.33
CA ASN A 87 6.66 -2.67 3.65
C ASN A 87 5.72 -3.48 4.50
N LEU A 88 6.20 -4.61 5.00
CA LEU A 88 5.42 -5.50 5.85
C LEU A 88 6.09 -5.60 7.20
N THR A 89 5.30 -5.48 8.27
CA THR A 89 5.81 -5.68 9.61
C THR A 89 5.07 -6.87 10.22
N ASP A 90 5.86 -7.86 10.64
CA ASP A 90 5.33 -9.10 11.20
C ASP A 90 6.14 -9.44 12.45
N ASN A 91 5.47 -9.38 13.60
CA ASN A 91 6.10 -9.73 14.88
C ASN A 91 7.42 -8.98 15.07
N GLY A 92 7.40 -7.69 14.75
CA GLY A 92 8.57 -6.84 14.88
C GLY A 92 9.58 -6.94 13.76
N LYS A 93 9.39 -7.85 12.81
CA LYS A 93 10.30 -8.00 11.67
C LYS A 93 9.77 -7.20 10.48
N HIS A 94 10.68 -6.65 9.71
CA HIS A 94 10.33 -5.81 8.57
C HIS A 94 10.75 -6.44 7.27
N PHE A 95 9.85 -6.45 6.30
CA PHE A 95 10.11 -6.96 4.96
C PHE A 95 9.79 -5.85 3.97
N ASN A 96 10.66 -5.64 3.00
CA ASN A 96 10.53 -4.55 2.04
C ASN A 96 10.73 -5.06 0.63
N THR A 97 9.94 -4.53 -0.29
CA THR A 97 10.12 -4.82 -1.71
C THR A 97 9.95 -3.57 -2.52
N LYS A 98 10.43 -3.60 -3.75
CA LYS A 98 10.27 -2.52 -4.69
C LYS A 98 10.06 -3.11 -6.07
N VAL A 99 9.02 -2.62 -6.76
CA VAL A 99 8.65 -3.12 -8.07
C VAL A 99 8.40 -1.95 -9.00
N GLU A 100 8.82 -2.07 -10.26
CA GLU A 100 8.51 -1.10 -11.28
C GLU A 100 7.85 -1.81 -12.45
N GLU A 101 6.69 -1.32 -12.88
CA GLU A 101 5.95 -1.91 -13.98
C GLU A 101 5.17 -0.82 -14.70
N ARG A 102 4.86 -1.08 -15.97
CA ARG A 102 4.05 -0.14 -16.74
C ARG A 102 2.57 -0.32 -16.49
N ASN A 103 2.19 -1.44 -15.93
CA ASN A 103 0.79 -1.72 -15.60
C ASN A 103 0.62 -1.58 -14.09
N LEU A 104 -0.33 -0.73 -13.71
CA LEU A 104 -0.56 -0.43 -12.30
C LEU A 104 -0.92 -1.67 -11.50
N PHE A 105 -1.85 -2.46 -12.02
CA PHE A 105 -2.33 -3.63 -11.28
C PHE A 105 -1.23 -4.67 -11.14
N LEU A 106 -0.42 -4.80 -12.19
CA LEU A 106 0.70 -5.72 -12.15
C LEU A 106 1.74 -5.26 -11.15
N ALA A 107 2.00 -3.95 -11.08
CA ALA A 107 2.96 -3.42 -10.14
C ALA A 107 2.56 -3.74 -8.69
N VAL A 108 1.29 -3.51 -8.37
CA VAL A 108 0.79 -3.78 -7.02
C VAL A 108 0.80 -5.27 -6.73
N SER A 109 0.34 -6.07 -7.69
CA SER A 109 0.30 -7.52 -7.54
C SER A 109 1.69 -8.09 -7.29
N LYS A 110 2.67 -7.64 -8.07
CA LYS A 110 4.03 -8.14 -7.93
C LYS A 110 4.68 -7.70 -6.62
N ALA A 111 4.37 -6.49 -6.16
CA ALA A 111 4.91 -6.04 -4.88
C ALA A 111 4.42 -6.93 -3.75
N LEU A 112 3.14 -7.26 -3.76
CA LEU A 112 2.57 -8.14 -2.74
C LEU A 112 3.11 -9.56 -2.85
N GLU A 113 3.26 -10.04 -4.08
CA GLU A 113 3.82 -11.37 -4.31
C GLU A 113 5.24 -11.47 -3.78
N LYS A 114 6.05 -10.43 -4.00
CA LYS A 114 7.41 -10.42 -3.49
C LYS A 114 7.46 -10.41 -1.98
N LEU A 115 6.57 -9.65 -1.34
CA LEU A 115 6.49 -9.66 0.12
C LEU A 115 6.13 -11.05 0.63
N HIS A 116 5.21 -11.71 -0.05
CA HIS A 116 4.79 -13.05 0.32
C HIS A 116 5.97 -14.03 0.23
N HIS A 117 6.73 -13.93 -0.86
CA HIS A 117 7.90 -14.78 -1.05
C HIS A 117 8.97 -14.53 0.00
N GLU A 118 9.22 -13.25 0.30
CA GLU A 118 10.20 -12.90 1.33
C GLU A 118 9.82 -13.49 2.67
N LEU A 119 8.56 -13.39 3.00
CA LEU A 119 8.05 -13.91 4.26
C LEU A 119 8.24 -15.43 4.34
N GLU A 120 7.83 -16.14 3.30
CA GLU A 120 7.94 -17.59 3.29
C GLU A 120 9.39 -18.06 3.27
N HIS A 121 10.23 -17.36 2.51
CA HIS A 121 11.64 -17.71 2.44
C HIS A 121 12.31 -17.58 3.80
N THR A 122 12.02 -16.50 4.49
CA THR A 122 12.60 -16.25 5.80
C THR A 122 12.16 -17.30 6.81
N ARG A 123 10.91 -17.72 6.73
CA ARG A 123 10.39 -18.69 7.70
C ARG A 123 10.96 -20.08 7.51
N HIS A 124 11.40 -20.40 6.30
CA HIS A 124 11.95 -21.71 6.01
C HIS A 124 13.47 -21.73 5.97
N ALA A 125 14.10 -20.59 6.24
CA ALA A 125 15.55 -20.49 6.18
C ALA A 125 16.23 -20.94 7.49
#